data_030ce565a597291d0bd5c5b45d6a277d
#
_entry.id   030ce565a597291d0bd5c5b45d6a277d
#
_cell.length_a   1.000
_cell.length_b   1.000
_cell.length_c   1.000
_cell.angle_alpha   90.00
_cell.angle_beta   90.00
_cell.angle_gamma   90.00
#
_symmetry.space_group_name_H-M   'P 1'
#
loop_
_entity.id
_entity.type
_entity.pdbx_description
1 polymer ?
#
loop_
_entity_poly.entity_id
_entity_poly.type
_entity_poly.pdbx_seq_one_letter_code
_entity_poly.pdbx_strand_id
1 'polypeptide(L)'
;TTGSCAAAAAIAAFRKLKNPILEDFNRNIHTVLPSGETIEIPCQSVSGTFSDEKIEVSATVIKDGGDDPDVTSGLPIVTTLTLNLAEAKQANNAPVQTPETWEFVFHGGPGVGTVTLPGLGLEVGGPAINATPRQMIIDNLRNCIRYYYRYLPNAPIHVTISVPGGEEVAARTFNPRLGVVGGIS
;
A
#
# COMPACT_ATOMS: atom_id res chain seq x y z
N THR A 1 -13.17 1.08 3.52
CA THR A 1 -12.86 0.57 2.17
C THR A 1 -11.52 -0.16 2.16
N THR A 2 -11.28 -0.99 1.15
CA THR A 2 -9.97 -1.64 0.96
C THR A 2 -8.86 -0.59 0.79
N GLY A 3 -9.14 0.47 0.04
CA GLY A 3 -8.19 1.56 -0.18
C GLY A 3 -7.80 2.30 1.10
N SER A 4 -8.74 2.61 1.97
CA SER A 4 -8.45 3.26 3.24
C SER A 4 -7.65 2.36 4.19
N CYS A 5 -7.94 1.05 4.20
CA CYS A 5 -7.15 0.07 4.95
C CYS A 5 -5.71 -0.01 4.43
N ALA A 6 -5.54 -0.04 3.10
CA ALA A 6 -4.21 -0.05 2.48
C ALA A 6 -3.42 1.24 2.78
N ALA A 7 -4.08 2.39 2.77
CA ALA A 7 -3.45 3.67 3.13
C ALA A 7 -3.03 3.70 4.60
N ALA A 8 -3.88 3.24 5.51
CA ALA A 8 -3.55 3.12 6.93
C ALA A 8 -2.35 2.18 7.15
N ALA A 9 -2.35 1.03 6.47
CA ALA A 9 -1.24 0.09 6.52
C ALA A 9 0.06 0.70 5.96
N ALA A 10 -0.01 1.52 4.90
CA ALA A 10 1.15 2.24 4.38
C ALA A 10 1.76 3.19 5.40
N ILE A 11 0.92 3.97 6.10
CA ILE A 11 1.38 4.86 7.18
C ILE A 11 2.05 4.06 8.29
N ALA A 12 1.44 2.96 8.71
CA ALA A 12 1.96 2.09 9.76
C ALA A 12 3.32 1.47 9.36
N ALA A 13 3.43 0.97 8.14
CA ALA A 13 4.68 0.44 7.59
C ALA A 13 5.78 1.52 7.59
N PHE A 14 5.44 2.75 7.21
CA PHE A 14 6.39 3.86 7.24
C PHE A 14 6.88 4.17 8.66
N ARG A 15 6.04 4.03 9.68
CA ARG A 15 6.47 4.17 11.08
C ARG A 15 7.52 3.13 11.47
N LYS A 16 7.38 1.91 11.00
CA LYS A 16 8.38 0.85 11.17
C LYS A 16 9.69 1.22 10.49
N LEU A 17 9.63 1.83 9.32
CA LEU A 17 10.82 2.30 8.59
C LEU A 17 11.56 3.37 9.38
N LYS A 18 10.86 4.33 9.98
CA LYS A 18 11.46 5.37 10.82
C LYS A 18 11.98 4.85 12.15
N ASN A 19 11.37 3.80 12.69
CA ASN A 19 11.72 3.18 13.96
C ASN A 19 11.83 1.67 13.79
N PRO A 20 12.99 1.15 13.33
CA PRO A 20 13.18 -0.27 13.04
C PRO A 20 12.97 -1.22 14.22
N ILE A 21 13.08 -0.73 15.45
CA ILE A 21 12.87 -1.53 16.67
C ILE A 21 11.41 -1.56 17.14
N LEU A 22 10.51 -0.89 16.41
CA LEU A 22 9.09 -0.88 16.74
C LEU A 22 8.49 -2.29 16.61
N GLU A 23 8.01 -2.87 17.70
CA GLU A 23 7.48 -4.24 17.76
C GLU A 23 5.99 -4.28 18.11
N ASP A 24 5.56 -3.45 19.06
CA ASP A 24 4.17 -3.39 19.49
C ASP A 24 3.43 -2.30 18.73
N PHE A 25 2.40 -2.71 17.99
CA PHE A 25 1.74 -1.78 17.07
C PHE A 25 0.22 -1.84 17.11
N ASN A 26 -0.39 -2.23 18.15
CA ASN A 26 -1.85 -2.17 18.27
C ASN A 26 -2.32 -0.71 18.40
N ARG A 27 -2.32 0.05 17.31
CA ARG A 27 -2.61 1.49 17.29
C ARG A 27 -3.59 1.88 16.21
N ASN A 28 -4.36 2.93 16.49
CA ASN A 28 -5.19 3.60 15.52
C ASN A 28 -4.35 4.53 14.64
N ILE A 29 -4.50 4.39 13.35
CA ILE A 29 -3.78 5.16 12.35
C ILE A 29 -4.69 6.27 11.82
N HIS A 30 -4.28 7.52 11.98
CA HIS A 30 -4.95 8.67 11.37
C HIS A 30 -4.71 8.66 9.87
N THR A 31 -5.77 8.43 9.12
CA THR A 31 -5.72 8.27 7.66
C THR A 31 -6.61 9.32 7.01
N VAL A 32 -6.04 10.07 6.08
CA VAL A 32 -6.78 11.10 5.33
C VAL A 32 -7.46 10.44 4.14
N LEU A 33 -8.77 10.62 4.05
CA LEU A 33 -9.60 10.14 2.95
C LEU A 33 -9.55 11.14 1.76
N PRO A 34 -10.00 10.72 0.56
CA PRO A 34 -10.09 11.61 -0.61
C PRO A 34 -10.92 12.86 -0.36
N SER A 35 -11.90 12.80 0.55
CA SER A 35 -12.72 13.95 0.96
C SER A 35 -11.95 14.98 1.79
N GLY A 36 -10.75 14.66 2.27
CA GLY A 36 -9.99 15.45 3.23
C GLY A 36 -10.31 15.14 4.69
N GLU A 37 -11.34 14.32 4.93
CA GLU A 37 -11.67 13.86 6.28
C GLU A 37 -10.59 12.92 6.79
N THR A 38 -10.26 13.02 8.08
CA THR A 38 -9.34 12.10 8.75
C THR A 38 -10.14 11.11 9.59
N ILE A 39 -9.88 9.83 9.38
CA ILE A 39 -10.46 8.74 10.16
C ILE A 39 -9.35 7.95 10.86
N GLU A 40 -9.71 7.28 11.94
CA GLU A 40 -8.83 6.36 12.65
C GLU A 40 -9.11 4.93 12.22
N ILE A 41 -8.06 4.24 11.78
CA ILE A 41 -8.13 2.83 11.37
C ILE A 41 -7.15 2.03 12.22
N PRO A 42 -7.62 0.98 12.94
CA PRO A 42 -6.74 0.14 13.73
C PRO A 42 -5.77 -0.64 12.84
N CYS A 43 -4.49 -0.60 13.18
CA CYS A 43 -3.49 -1.46 12.58
C CYS A 43 -3.20 -2.64 13.50
N GLN A 44 -3.17 -3.85 12.94
CA GLN A 44 -2.97 -5.08 13.70
C GLN A 44 -1.50 -5.36 13.98
N SER A 45 -0.64 -5.20 12.97
CA SER A 45 0.77 -5.58 13.08
C SER A 45 1.64 -4.83 12.10
N VAL A 46 2.92 -4.72 12.45
CA VAL A 46 3.98 -4.25 11.55
C VAL A 46 5.15 -5.21 11.60
N SER A 47 5.89 -5.28 10.51
CA SER A 47 7.14 -6.04 10.41
C SER A 47 8.11 -5.33 9.48
N GLY A 48 9.39 -5.71 9.53
CA GLY A 48 10.37 -5.14 8.64
C GLY A 48 11.64 -5.97 8.56
N THR A 49 12.28 -5.90 7.41
CA THR A 49 13.63 -6.42 7.18
C THR A 49 14.51 -5.30 6.65
N PHE A 50 15.71 -5.20 7.20
CA PHE A 50 16.67 -4.16 6.88
C PHE A 50 17.99 -4.84 6.51
N SER A 51 18.44 -4.64 5.29
CA SER A 51 19.68 -5.22 4.79
C SER A 51 20.47 -4.18 4.00
N ASP A 52 21.69 -4.54 3.57
CA ASP A 52 22.51 -3.67 2.71
C ASP A 52 21.94 -3.54 1.29
N GLU A 53 20.99 -4.39 0.91
CA GLU A 53 20.37 -4.42 -0.41
C GLU A 53 19.06 -3.68 -0.47
N LYS A 54 18.23 -3.83 0.58
CA LYS A 54 16.89 -3.22 0.62
C LYS A 54 16.38 -3.01 2.04
N ILE A 55 15.46 -2.07 2.14
CA ILE A 55 14.57 -1.88 3.29
C ILE A 55 13.18 -2.34 2.86
N GLU A 56 12.58 -3.24 3.63
CA GLU A 56 11.23 -3.72 3.36
C GLU A 56 10.42 -3.73 4.65
N VAL A 57 9.36 -2.94 4.70
CA VAL A 57 8.48 -2.81 5.86
C VAL A 57 7.05 -3.10 5.47
N SER A 58 6.33 -3.81 6.32
CA SER A 58 4.94 -4.21 6.06
C SER A 58 4.06 -3.90 7.26
N ALA A 59 2.80 -3.63 7.00
CA ALA A 59 1.78 -3.51 8.03
C ALA A 59 0.48 -4.17 7.56
N THR A 60 -0.30 -4.63 8.53
CA THR A 60 -1.57 -5.34 8.29
C THR A 60 -2.71 -4.60 8.98
N VAL A 61 -3.76 -4.35 8.22
CA VAL A 61 -5.05 -3.84 8.70
C VAL A 61 -6.11 -4.88 8.36
N ILE A 62 -6.94 -5.24 9.33
CA ILE A 62 -8.10 -6.10 9.07
C ILE A 62 -9.25 -5.22 8.61
N LYS A 63 -9.76 -5.50 7.41
CA LYS A 63 -10.86 -4.71 6.87
C LYS A 63 -12.14 -4.97 7.64
N ASP A 64 -12.73 -3.89 8.14
CA ASP A 64 -14.07 -3.88 8.70
C ASP A 64 -15.04 -3.33 7.67
N GLY A 65 -16.01 -4.12 7.27
CA GLY A 65 -17.07 -3.74 6.32
C GLY A 65 -18.16 -2.89 6.94
N GLY A 66 -18.15 -2.71 8.27
CA GLY A 66 -19.22 -2.04 8.99
C GLY A 66 -20.55 -2.81 8.88
N ASP A 67 -21.64 -2.09 8.75
CA ASP A 67 -22.99 -2.67 8.64
C ASP A 67 -23.31 -3.15 7.21
N ASP A 68 -22.47 -2.82 6.23
CA ASP A 68 -22.67 -3.28 4.85
C ASP A 68 -22.12 -4.69 4.65
N PRO A 69 -22.91 -5.62 4.09
CA PRO A 69 -22.43 -6.95 3.78
C PRO A 69 -21.40 -6.89 2.62
N ASP A 70 -20.15 -6.86 2.97
CA ASP A 70 -19.03 -6.83 2.03
C ASP A 70 -18.27 -8.15 2.13
N VAL A 71 -18.14 -8.84 0.99
CA VAL A 71 -17.43 -10.13 0.90
C VAL A 71 -15.96 -10.03 1.30
N THR A 72 -15.39 -8.83 1.27
CA THR A 72 -14.00 -8.57 1.68
C THR A 72 -13.85 -8.20 3.17
N SER A 73 -14.96 -8.09 3.91
CA SER A 73 -14.92 -7.84 5.35
C SER A 73 -14.19 -8.97 6.09
N GLY A 74 -13.33 -8.61 7.02
CA GLY A 74 -12.49 -9.56 7.76
C GLY A 74 -11.19 -9.96 7.07
N LEU A 75 -10.99 -9.59 5.80
CA LEU A 75 -9.74 -9.88 5.12
C LEU A 75 -8.60 -8.97 5.62
N PRO A 76 -7.39 -9.54 5.75
CA PRO A 76 -6.20 -8.74 6.02
C PRO A 76 -5.81 -7.96 4.76
N ILE A 77 -5.58 -6.68 4.92
CA ILE A 77 -5.02 -5.81 3.88
C ILE A 77 -3.59 -5.49 4.30
N VAL A 78 -2.64 -5.93 3.51
CA VAL A 78 -1.20 -5.77 3.79
C VAL A 78 -0.60 -4.78 2.81
N THR A 79 0.05 -3.76 3.32
CA THR A 79 0.86 -2.84 2.51
C THR A 79 2.32 -3.04 2.86
N THR A 80 3.14 -3.30 1.86
CA THR A 80 4.58 -3.43 1.97
C THR A 80 5.25 -2.28 1.23
N LEU A 81 6.14 -1.57 1.91
CA LEU A 81 6.97 -0.53 1.33
C LEU A 81 8.38 -1.06 1.17
N THR A 82 8.93 -0.96 -0.04
CA THR A 82 10.27 -1.41 -0.35
C THR A 82 11.10 -0.28 -0.95
N LEU A 83 12.30 -0.08 -0.40
CA LEU A 83 13.33 0.80 -0.93
C LEU A 83 14.54 -0.05 -1.33
N ASN A 84 14.83 -0.07 -2.62
CA ASN A 84 15.99 -0.78 -3.16
C ASN A 84 17.23 0.13 -3.10
N LEU A 85 18.23 -0.25 -2.31
CA LEU A 85 19.43 0.56 -2.13
C LEU A 85 20.31 0.63 -3.40
N ALA A 86 20.22 -0.38 -4.27
CA ALA A 86 20.84 -0.33 -5.59
C ALA A 86 20.29 0.81 -6.47
N GLU A 87 18.97 1.03 -6.45
CA GLU A 87 18.35 2.16 -7.16
C GLU A 87 18.84 3.50 -6.60
N ALA A 88 19.00 3.62 -5.27
CA ALA A 88 19.54 4.82 -4.64
C ALA A 88 21.01 5.08 -5.06
N LYS A 89 21.83 4.04 -5.17
CA LYS A 89 23.22 4.17 -5.64
C LYS A 89 23.31 4.59 -7.10
N GLN A 90 22.42 4.09 -7.95
CA GLN A 90 22.35 4.50 -9.36
C GLN A 90 21.93 5.96 -9.52
N ALA A 91 21.18 6.49 -8.55
CA ALA A 91 20.70 7.86 -8.53
C ALA A 91 21.65 8.87 -7.88
N ASN A 92 22.92 8.51 -7.64
CA ASN A 92 23.89 9.34 -6.92
C ASN A 92 24.06 10.77 -7.47
N ASN A 93 23.87 10.96 -8.76
CA ASN A 93 23.95 12.26 -9.43
C ASN A 93 22.57 12.85 -9.78
N ALA A 94 21.49 12.16 -9.41
CA ALA A 94 20.13 12.65 -9.62
C ALA A 94 19.75 13.68 -8.53
N PRO A 95 18.88 14.65 -8.85
CA PRO A 95 18.33 15.54 -7.85
C PRO A 95 17.65 14.75 -6.72
N VAL A 96 17.79 15.24 -5.48
CA VAL A 96 17.09 14.65 -4.35
C VAL A 96 15.59 14.80 -4.55
N GLN A 97 14.86 13.71 -4.43
CA GLN A 97 13.39 13.75 -4.49
C GLN A 97 12.84 14.54 -3.31
N THR A 98 11.77 15.28 -3.53
CA THR A 98 10.99 15.97 -2.50
C THR A 98 9.71 15.19 -2.23
N PRO A 99 8.94 15.50 -1.18
CA PRO A 99 7.65 14.84 -0.97
C PRO A 99 6.73 14.95 -2.18
N GLU A 100 6.74 16.07 -2.88
CA GLU A 100 5.91 16.33 -4.07
C GLU A 100 6.42 15.59 -5.32
N THR A 101 7.71 15.36 -5.44
CA THR A 101 8.34 14.70 -6.60
C THR A 101 8.68 13.23 -6.36
N TRP A 102 8.48 12.74 -5.12
CA TRP A 102 8.81 11.36 -4.76
C TRP A 102 8.06 10.37 -5.64
N GLU A 103 8.80 9.42 -6.21
CA GLU A 103 8.24 8.40 -7.08
C GLU A 103 7.71 7.22 -6.25
N PHE A 104 6.48 6.80 -6.57
CA PHE A 104 5.83 5.62 -6.00
C PHE A 104 5.50 4.64 -7.12
N VAL A 105 5.91 3.39 -6.94
CA VAL A 105 5.66 2.32 -7.90
C VAL A 105 4.76 1.27 -7.26
N PHE A 106 3.59 1.03 -7.84
CA PHE A 106 2.58 0.13 -7.29
C PHE A 106 2.71 -1.28 -7.85
N HIS A 107 2.60 -2.26 -6.98
CA HIS A 107 2.63 -3.69 -7.28
C HIS A 107 1.48 -4.40 -6.61
N GLY A 108 0.95 -5.43 -7.27
CA GLY A 108 -0.01 -6.37 -6.69
C GLY A 108 0.71 -7.58 -6.12
N GLY A 109 0.46 -7.88 -4.85
CA GLY A 109 0.87 -9.11 -4.21
C GLY A 109 -0.24 -10.15 -4.22
N PRO A 110 -0.10 -11.25 -3.45
CA PRO A 110 -1.11 -12.29 -3.35
C PRO A 110 -2.48 -11.72 -2.98
N GLY A 111 -3.53 -12.17 -3.67
CA GLY A 111 -4.91 -11.76 -3.43
C GLY A 111 -5.34 -10.45 -4.09
N VAL A 112 -4.44 -9.70 -4.69
CA VAL A 112 -4.77 -8.58 -5.58
C VAL A 112 -4.86 -9.08 -7.01
N GLY A 113 -5.95 -8.77 -7.69
CA GLY A 113 -6.21 -9.23 -9.04
C GLY A 113 -5.33 -8.59 -10.09
N THR A 114 -5.27 -9.23 -11.24
CA THR A 114 -4.61 -8.71 -12.44
C THR A 114 -5.67 -8.28 -13.45
N VAL A 115 -5.48 -7.14 -14.06
CA VAL A 115 -6.36 -6.61 -15.10
C VAL A 115 -6.14 -7.39 -16.39
N THR A 116 -7.21 -7.99 -16.94
CA THR A 116 -7.15 -8.81 -18.15
C THR A 116 -7.88 -8.22 -19.33
N LEU A 117 -8.78 -7.26 -19.11
CA LEU A 117 -9.58 -6.65 -20.15
C LEU A 117 -9.41 -5.11 -20.15
N PRO A 118 -9.44 -4.46 -21.32
CA PRO A 118 -9.44 -3.01 -21.41
C PRO A 118 -10.78 -2.43 -20.93
N GLY A 119 -10.80 -1.12 -20.64
CA GLY A 119 -12.02 -0.39 -20.28
C GLY A 119 -12.23 -0.14 -18.80
N LEU A 120 -11.35 -0.64 -17.93
CA LEU A 120 -11.40 -0.39 -16.48
C LEU A 120 -10.61 0.86 -16.05
N GLY A 121 -10.00 1.58 -17.00
CA GLY A 121 -9.10 2.69 -16.67
C GLY A 121 -7.77 2.27 -16.08
N LEU A 122 -7.44 0.98 -16.14
CA LEU A 122 -6.21 0.38 -15.62
C LEU A 122 -5.46 -0.33 -16.76
N GLU A 123 -4.16 -0.42 -16.62
CA GLU A 123 -3.30 -1.11 -17.58
C GLU A 123 -3.57 -2.62 -17.58
N VAL A 124 -3.82 -3.18 -18.75
CA VAL A 124 -3.97 -4.63 -18.92
C VAL A 124 -2.64 -5.31 -18.59
N GLY A 125 -2.70 -6.37 -17.76
CA GLY A 125 -1.53 -7.06 -17.23
C GLY A 125 -1.01 -6.47 -15.93
N GLY A 126 -1.48 -5.28 -15.54
CA GLY A 126 -1.12 -4.62 -14.29
C GLY A 126 -2.00 -5.02 -13.11
N PRO A 127 -1.62 -4.59 -11.90
CA PRO A 127 -2.42 -4.87 -10.70
C PRO A 127 -3.73 -4.10 -10.71
N ALA A 128 -4.79 -4.75 -10.23
CA ALA A 128 -6.13 -4.16 -10.13
C ALA A 128 -6.24 -3.20 -8.93
N ILE A 129 -5.41 -2.18 -8.92
CA ILE A 129 -5.40 -1.10 -7.92
C ILE A 129 -5.90 0.18 -8.60
N ASN A 130 -7.09 0.60 -8.25
CA ASN A 130 -7.74 1.76 -8.84
C ASN A 130 -7.01 3.08 -8.55
N ALA A 131 -7.31 4.11 -9.32
CA ALA A 131 -6.67 5.43 -9.17
C ALA A 131 -6.91 6.07 -7.81
N THR A 132 -8.13 5.96 -7.27
CA THR A 132 -8.48 6.56 -5.96
C THR A 132 -7.67 5.95 -4.80
N PRO A 133 -7.59 4.62 -4.64
CA PRO A 133 -6.70 4.02 -3.65
C PRO A 133 -5.23 4.41 -3.83
N ARG A 134 -4.73 4.42 -5.06
CA ARG A 134 -3.33 4.84 -5.32
C ARG A 134 -3.08 6.26 -4.85
N GLN A 135 -3.95 7.18 -5.20
CA GLN A 135 -3.82 8.58 -4.81
C GLN A 135 -3.92 8.75 -3.29
N MET A 136 -4.82 8.04 -2.64
CA MET A 136 -4.98 8.05 -1.18
C MET A 136 -3.69 7.59 -0.49
N ILE A 137 -3.10 6.51 -0.95
CA ILE A 137 -1.82 6.00 -0.42
C ILE A 137 -0.71 7.03 -0.64
N ILE A 138 -0.60 7.57 -1.85
CA ILE A 138 0.42 8.57 -2.19
C ILE A 138 0.29 9.81 -1.31
N ASP A 139 -0.91 10.35 -1.14
CA ASP A 139 -1.13 11.57 -0.36
C ASP A 139 -0.77 11.35 1.12
N ASN A 140 -1.17 10.22 1.69
CA ASN A 140 -0.83 9.88 3.06
C ASN A 140 0.68 9.64 3.25
N LEU A 141 1.33 8.96 2.31
CA LEU A 141 2.78 8.75 2.36
C LEU A 141 3.55 10.07 2.17
N ARG A 142 3.11 10.96 1.28
CA ARG A 142 3.70 12.30 1.15
C ARG A 142 3.66 13.07 2.46
N ASN A 143 2.55 12.99 3.19
CA ASN A 143 2.46 13.59 4.52
C ASN A 143 3.46 12.95 5.50
N CYS A 144 3.65 11.63 5.44
CA CYS A 144 4.63 10.93 6.28
C CYS A 144 6.07 11.36 5.98
N ILE A 145 6.42 11.44 4.69
CA ILE A 145 7.80 11.73 4.27
C ILE A 145 8.16 13.22 4.33
N ARG A 146 7.20 14.11 4.50
CA ARG A 146 7.39 15.57 4.43
C ARG A 146 8.51 16.08 5.32
N TYR A 147 8.62 15.55 6.52
CA TYR A 147 9.66 15.92 7.50
C TYR A 147 10.77 14.88 7.63
N TYR A 148 10.76 13.85 6.79
CA TYR A 148 11.69 12.74 6.88
C TYR A 148 12.41 12.41 5.56
N TYR A 149 11.99 12.96 4.44
CA TYR A 149 12.47 12.58 3.11
C TYR A 149 13.99 12.71 2.90
N ARG A 150 14.63 13.65 3.60
CA ARG A 150 16.09 13.86 3.54
C ARG A 150 16.88 12.71 4.16
N TYR A 151 16.24 11.91 5.01
CA TYR A 151 16.84 10.74 5.65
C TYR A 151 16.55 9.46 4.89
N LEU A 152 15.72 9.50 3.86
CA LEU A 152 15.41 8.35 3.02
C LEU A 152 16.46 8.18 1.92
N PRO A 153 16.80 6.93 1.55
CA PRO A 153 17.52 6.67 0.31
C PRO A 153 16.79 7.34 -0.86
N ASN A 154 17.55 7.98 -1.76
CA ASN A 154 16.97 8.65 -2.93
C ASN A 154 16.58 7.62 -4.00
N ALA A 155 15.54 6.88 -3.73
CA ALA A 155 15.04 5.81 -4.56
C ALA A 155 13.50 5.84 -4.58
N PRO A 156 12.85 5.28 -5.60
CA PRO A 156 11.40 5.09 -5.60
C PRO A 156 10.95 4.26 -4.39
N ILE A 157 9.79 4.59 -3.83
CA ILE A 157 9.13 3.71 -2.88
C ILE A 157 8.23 2.76 -3.67
N HIS A 158 8.55 1.46 -3.61
CA HIS A 158 7.70 0.41 -4.13
C HIS A 158 6.62 0.09 -3.13
N VAL A 159 5.37 0.19 -3.55
CA VAL A 159 4.18 -0.07 -2.73
C VAL A 159 3.53 -1.34 -3.22
N THR A 160 3.59 -2.40 -2.43
CA THR A 160 2.95 -3.68 -2.76
C THR A 160 1.73 -3.87 -1.86
N ILE A 161 0.56 -4.07 -2.46
CA ILE A 161 -0.67 -4.38 -1.76
C ILE A 161 -0.93 -5.87 -1.88
N SER A 162 -1.13 -6.53 -0.74
CA SER A 162 -1.49 -7.94 -0.68
C SER A 162 -2.77 -8.11 0.14
N VAL A 163 -3.58 -9.06 -0.27
CA VAL A 163 -4.84 -9.40 0.41
C VAL A 163 -4.90 -10.91 0.57
N PRO A 164 -4.23 -11.47 1.59
CA PRO A 164 -4.31 -12.91 1.84
C PRO A 164 -5.75 -13.38 1.93
N GLY A 165 -6.09 -14.42 1.16
CA GLY A 165 -7.47 -14.89 1.02
C GLY A 165 -8.31 -14.17 -0.05
N GLY A 166 -7.78 -13.13 -0.68
CA GLY A 166 -8.49 -12.35 -1.69
C GLY A 166 -8.82 -13.14 -2.96
N GLU A 167 -8.03 -14.13 -3.31
CA GLU A 167 -8.27 -15.00 -4.47
C GLU A 167 -9.57 -15.81 -4.32
N GLU A 168 -9.76 -16.42 -3.15
CA GLU A 168 -10.96 -17.22 -2.86
C GLU A 168 -12.22 -16.36 -2.84
N VAL A 169 -12.13 -15.15 -2.26
CA VAL A 169 -13.24 -14.21 -2.20
C VAL A 169 -13.57 -13.69 -3.60
N ALA A 170 -12.57 -13.33 -4.39
CA ALA A 170 -12.76 -12.82 -5.75
C ALA A 170 -13.43 -13.84 -6.67
N ALA A 171 -13.15 -15.14 -6.49
CA ALA A 171 -13.78 -16.21 -7.26
C ALA A 171 -15.31 -16.27 -7.08
N ARG A 172 -15.83 -15.72 -6.00
CA ARG A 172 -17.27 -15.64 -5.70
C ARG A 172 -17.90 -14.32 -6.18
N THR A 173 -17.12 -13.43 -6.81
CA THR A 173 -17.56 -12.14 -7.31
C THR A 173 -17.69 -12.15 -8.83
N PHE A 174 -18.18 -11.07 -9.39
CA PHE A 174 -18.21 -10.86 -10.85
C PHE A 174 -16.89 -10.34 -11.43
N ASN A 175 -15.90 -10.08 -10.59
CA ASN A 175 -14.61 -9.52 -11.00
C ASN A 175 -13.95 -10.27 -12.16
N PRO A 176 -13.90 -11.62 -12.21
CA PRO A 176 -13.31 -12.35 -13.33
C PRO A 176 -13.99 -12.04 -14.67
N ARG A 177 -15.31 -11.84 -14.67
CA ARG A 177 -16.10 -11.49 -15.88
C ARG A 177 -15.90 -10.04 -16.30
N LEU A 178 -15.54 -9.17 -15.36
CA LEU A 178 -15.32 -7.75 -15.61
C LEU A 178 -13.88 -7.42 -16.00
N GLY A 179 -12.98 -8.40 -15.99
CA GLY A 179 -11.59 -8.25 -16.40
C GLY A 179 -10.59 -8.10 -15.27
N VAL A 180 -10.92 -8.62 -14.08
CA VAL A 180 -9.99 -8.74 -12.94
C VAL A 180 -9.93 -10.21 -12.52
N VAL A 181 -8.76 -10.82 -12.61
CA VAL A 181 -8.55 -12.23 -12.34
C VAL A 181 -7.47 -12.44 -11.27
N GLY A 182 -7.65 -13.46 -10.44
CA GLY A 182 -6.66 -13.89 -9.45
C GLY A 182 -6.69 -13.13 -8.13
N GLY A 183 -7.67 -12.25 -7.93
CA GLY A 183 -7.81 -11.51 -6.69
C GLY A 183 -8.84 -10.40 -6.74
N ILE A 184 -8.89 -9.61 -5.69
CA ILE A 184 -9.78 -8.44 -5.59
C ILE A 184 -9.18 -7.21 -6.27
N SER A 185 -10.00 -6.21 -6.48
CA SER A 185 -9.60 -4.88 -6.96
C SER A 185 -9.72 -3.84 -5.85
#